data_d8790fafe0959c09f4ca901863707892
#
_entry.id   d8790fafe0959c09f4ca901863707892
#
_cell.length_a   1.000
_cell.length_b   1.000
_cell.length_c   1.000
_cell.angle_alpha   90.00
_cell.angle_beta   90.00
_cell.angle_gamma   90.00
#
_symmetry.space_group_name_H-M   'P 1'
#
loop_
_entity.id
_entity.type
_entity.pdbx_description
1 polymer ?
#
loop_
_entity_poly.entity_id
_entity_poly.type
_entity_poly.pdbx_seq_one_letter_code
_entity_poly.pdbx_strand_id
1 'polypeptide(L)'
;MLAWLRGEQDLAKLVKRGLVVGKGFVKMGGVIIDPSHCWHITIGDNVTLAPNVHVLAHDASTKVFLGHTRVANTKIGNNVFVGAGSIILPGVTIGNNVVVGAGSVVTKDIPDGSIAIGNPARVVKSMEAFLEENRQLMKPDNVFDEQFTLRNSSFGEKEREALLAACEKYGVAFVK
;
A
#
# COMPACT_ATOMS: atom_id res chain seq x y z
N MET A 1 -4.82 -18.18 -16.39
CA MET A 1 -3.65 -19.07 -16.56
C MET A 1 -2.30 -18.35 -16.45
N LEU A 2 -2.16 -17.08 -16.83
CA LEU A 2 -0.87 -16.32 -16.76
C LEU A 2 -0.45 -15.83 -15.37
N ALA A 3 -1.38 -15.62 -14.43
CA ALA A 3 -1.07 -15.15 -13.06
C ALA A 3 -0.23 -16.16 -12.26
N TRP A 4 -0.50 -17.45 -12.43
CA TRP A 4 0.26 -18.52 -11.76
C TRP A 4 1.74 -18.58 -12.24
N LEU A 5 1.99 -18.28 -13.51
CA LEU A 5 3.35 -18.24 -14.06
C LEU A 5 4.19 -17.05 -13.54
N ARG A 6 3.54 -16.03 -12.99
CA ARG A 6 4.19 -14.84 -12.41
C ARG A 6 4.36 -14.93 -10.89
N GLY A 7 4.02 -16.06 -10.26
CA GLY A 7 4.08 -16.21 -8.80
C GLY A 7 3.05 -15.35 -8.03
N GLU A 8 2.00 -14.87 -8.70
CA GLU A 8 0.97 -14.04 -8.06
C GLU A 8 0.12 -14.89 -7.12
N GLN A 9 -0.04 -14.41 -5.89
CA GLN A 9 -0.89 -15.08 -4.91
C GLN A 9 -2.37 -14.91 -5.27
N ASP A 10 -3.10 -16.02 -5.22
CA ASP A 10 -4.55 -16.06 -5.36
C ASP A 10 -5.20 -15.59 -4.04
N LEU A 11 -5.77 -14.38 -4.06
CA LEU A 11 -6.44 -13.78 -2.91
C LEU A 11 -7.61 -14.63 -2.41
N ALA A 12 -8.40 -15.23 -3.32
CA ALA A 12 -9.55 -16.05 -2.93
C ALA A 12 -9.12 -17.28 -2.12
N LYS A 13 -7.97 -17.86 -2.44
CA LYS A 13 -7.41 -18.97 -1.64
C LYS A 13 -6.99 -18.51 -0.26
N LEU A 14 -6.41 -17.33 -0.12
CA LEU A 14 -6.02 -16.78 1.20
C LEU A 14 -7.24 -16.49 2.06
N VAL A 15 -8.28 -15.87 1.48
CA VAL A 15 -9.56 -15.62 2.18
C VAL A 15 -10.21 -16.92 2.62
N LYS A 16 -10.24 -17.95 1.77
CA LYS A 16 -10.74 -19.28 2.14
C LYS A 16 -9.95 -19.92 3.29
N ARG A 17 -8.69 -19.54 3.46
CA ARG A 17 -7.80 -20.00 4.54
C ARG A 17 -7.87 -19.12 5.79
N GLY A 18 -8.73 -18.10 5.81
CA GLY A 18 -8.98 -17.28 7.00
C GLY A 18 -8.39 -15.87 6.96
N LEU A 19 -7.79 -15.41 5.84
CA LEU A 19 -7.46 -14.00 5.67
C LEU A 19 -8.75 -13.17 5.70
N VAL A 20 -8.78 -12.13 6.52
CA VAL A 20 -9.89 -11.17 6.57
C VAL A 20 -9.54 -9.95 5.73
N VAL A 21 -10.42 -9.58 4.79
CA VAL A 21 -10.24 -8.44 3.88
C VAL A 21 -11.54 -7.67 3.76
N GLY A 22 -11.47 -6.34 3.92
CA GLY A 22 -12.60 -5.43 3.78
C GLY A 22 -12.94 -5.09 2.32
N LYS A 23 -13.92 -4.19 2.14
CA LYS A 23 -14.36 -3.71 0.82
C LYS A 23 -13.33 -2.77 0.20
N GLY A 24 -13.29 -2.70 -1.12
CA GLY A 24 -12.40 -1.77 -1.83
C GLY A 24 -10.89 -2.09 -1.67
N PHE A 25 -10.54 -3.31 -1.28
CA PHE A 25 -9.15 -3.75 -1.19
C PHE A 25 -8.53 -3.91 -2.58
N VAL A 26 -7.37 -3.29 -2.77
CA VAL A 26 -6.57 -3.37 -3.99
C VAL A 26 -5.22 -4.00 -3.69
N LYS A 27 -4.96 -5.16 -4.32
CA LYS A 27 -3.67 -5.86 -4.28
C LYS A 27 -2.99 -5.72 -5.64
N MET A 28 -1.87 -5.00 -5.70
CA MET A 28 -1.10 -4.85 -6.93
C MET A 28 -0.13 -6.03 -7.16
N GLY A 29 0.54 -6.05 -8.30
CA GLY A 29 1.44 -7.14 -8.68
C GLY A 29 2.60 -7.34 -7.70
N GLY A 30 3.00 -8.58 -7.47
CA GLY A 30 4.11 -8.95 -6.59
C GLY A 30 3.84 -8.82 -5.09
N VAL A 31 2.63 -8.39 -4.68
CA VAL A 31 2.27 -8.34 -3.25
C VAL A 31 2.21 -9.74 -2.66
N ILE A 32 2.87 -9.91 -1.51
CA ILE A 32 2.87 -11.15 -0.73
C ILE A 32 2.16 -10.91 0.61
N ILE A 33 1.06 -11.59 0.82
CA ILE A 33 0.40 -11.72 2.12
C ILE A 33 0.78 -13.10 2.67
N ASP A 34 1.30 -13.16 3.89
CA ASP A 34 1.83 -14.40 4.50
C ASP A 34 0.98 -15.64 4.16
N PRO A 35 1.45 -16.54 3.27
CA PRO A 35 0.61 -17.64 2.83
C PRO A 35 0.47 -18.75 3.87
N SER A 36 1.39 -18.79 4.84
CA SER A 36 1.44 -19.85 5.85
C SER A 36 0.58 -19.53 7.06
N HIS A 37 0.38 -18.22 7.36
CA HIS A 37 -0.33 -17.75 8.56
C HIS A 37 -1.33 -16.63 8.25
N CYS A 38 -1.95 -16.64 7.06
CA CYS A 38 -2.85 -15.58 6.60
C CYS A 38 -4.07 -15.33 7.50
N TRP A 39 -4.51 -16.31 8.27
CA TRP A 39 -5.61 -16.16 9.25
C TRP A 39 -5.26 -15.27 10.45
N HIS A 40 -4.00 -14.90 10.62
CA HIS A 40 -3.54 -13.89 11.56
C HIS A 40 -3.51 -12.47 10.96
N ILE A 41 -3.96 -12.30 9.72
CA ILE A 41 -3.94 -11.00 9.04
C ILE A 41 -5.37 -10.51 8.83
N THR A 42 -5.59 -9.26 9.25
CA THR A 42 -6.85 -8.54 9.02
C THR A 42 -6.56 -7.25 8.29
N ILE A 43 -7.25 -7.03 7.17
CA ILE A 43 -7.15 -5.83 6.34
C ILE A 43 -8.53 -5.19 6.27
N GLY A 44 -8.63 -3.90 6.58
CA GLY A 44 -9.87 -3.15 6.58
C GLY A 44 -10.33 -2.72 5.19
N ASP A 45 -11.25 -1.75 5.16
CA ASP A 45 -11.85 -1.22 3.94
C ASP A 45 -10.94 -0.20 3.24
N ASN A 46 -11.01 -0.12 1.90
CA ASN A 46 -10.29 0.86 1.08
C ASN A 46 -8.77 0.82 1.31
N VAL A 47 -8.20 -0.36 1.38
CA VAL A 47 -6.74 -0.55 1.53
C VAL A 47 -6.11 -0.83 0.18
N THR A 48 -5.06 -0.11 -0.15
CA THR A 48 -4.23 -0.38 -1.33
C THR A 48 -2.84 -0.83 -0.91
N LEU A 49 -2.46 -2.02 -1.36
CA LEU A 49 -1.10 -2.53 -1.28
C LEU A 49 -0.44 -2.36 -2.66
N ALA A 50 0.51 -1.43 -2.76
CA ALA A 50 1.27 -1.15 -3.98
C ALA A 50 2.19 -2.34 -4.35
N PRO A 51 2.84 -2.33 -5.52
CA PRO A 51 3.63 -3.47 -5.98
C PRO A 51 4.70 -3.91 -4.96
N ASN A 52 4.87 -5.23 -4.85
CA ASN A 52 5.91 -5.87 -4.02
C ASN A 52 5.81 -5.56 -2.51
N VAL A 53 4.65 -5.18 -2.00
CA VAL A 53 4.40 -5.07 -0.56
C VAL A 53 4.34 -6.46 0.07
N HIS A 54 4.98 -6.62 1.24
CA HIS A 54 4.91 -7.84 2.04
C HIS A 54 4.15 -7.58 3.35
N VAL A 55 3.14 -8.39 3.64
CA VAL A 55 2.41 -8.39 4.92
C VAL A 55 2.65 -9.72 5.61
N LEU A 56 3.37 -9.70 6.72
CA LEU A 56 3.83 -10.89 7.42
C LEU A 56 3.06 -11.09 8.73
N ALA A 57 2.85 -12.35 9.10
CA ALA A 57 2.27 -12.77 10.37
C ALA A 57 3.13 -13.80 11.11
N HIS A 58 4.25 -14.24 10.52
CA HIS A 58 5.19 -15.12 11.18
C HIS A 58 6.65 -14.71 10.97
N ASP A 59 7.49 -15.14 11.88
CA ASP A 59 8.94 -14.95 11.83
C ASP A 59 9.63 -16.25 12.30
N ALA A 60 10.32 -16.89 11.38
CA ALA A 60 11.01 -18.15 11.61
C ALA A 60 12.46 -17.98 12.13
N SER A 61 12.93 -16.77 12.39
CA SER A 61 14.31 -16.50 12.83
C SER A 61 14.67 -17.22 14.14
N THR A 62 13.71 -17.42 15.01
CA THR A 62 13.91 -18.12 16.29
C THR A 62 13.89 -19.65 16.17
N LYS A 63 13.43 -20.19 15.04
CA LYS A 63 13.21 -21.64 14.89
C LYS A 63 14.49 -22.45 15.02
N VAL A 64 15.59 -21.95 14.46
CA VAL A 64 16.91 -22.65 14.51
C VAL A 64 17.43 -22.76 15.94
N PHE A 65 17.15 -21.75 16.78
CA PHE A 65 17.68 -21.69 18.15
C PHE A 65 16.73 -22.25 19.20
N LEU A 66 15.42 -22.07 19.01
CA LEU A 66 14.40 -22.41 20.01
C LEU A 66 13.44 -23.49 19.54
N GLY A 67 13.59 -24.02 18.33
CA GLY A 67 12.70 -25.04 17.75
C GLY A 67 11.31 -24.50 17.36
N HIS A 68 11.03 -23.20 17.56
CA HIS A 68 9.70 -22.61 17.40
C HIS A 68 9.75 -21.35 16.52
N THR A 69 8.74 -21.17 15.68
CA THR A 69 8.49 -19.96 14.87
C THR A 69 7.59 -19.01 15.64
N ARG A 70 7.89 -17.72 15.63
CA ARG A 70 7.00 -16.69 16.18
C ARG A 70 5.84 -16.43 15.23
N VAL A 71 4.64 -16.30 15.77
CA VAL A 71 3.42 -15.93 15.02
C VAL A 71 2.72 -14.81 15.78
N ALA A 72 2.22 -13.80 15.08
CA ALA A 72 1.52 -12.69 15.70
C ALA A 72 0.46 -12.11 14.76
N ASN A 73 -0.61 -11.53 15.35
CA ASN A 73 -1.68 -10.91 14.58
C ASN A 73 -1.21 -9.58 13.98
N THR A 74 -1.33 -9.43 12.66
CA THR A 74 -1.04 -8.21 11.92
C THR A 74 -2.34 -7.59 11.44
N LYS A 75 -2.53 -6.28 11.69
CA LYS A 75 -3.77 -5.58 11.36
C LYS A 75 -3.49 -4.34 10.55
N ILE A 76 -4.29 -4.11 9.53
CA ILE A 76 -4.31 -2.89 8.72
C ILE A 76 -5.72 -2.31 8.79
N GLY A 77 -5.86 -1.08 9.24
CA GLY A 77 -7.14 -0.37 9.37
C GLY A 77 -7.75 0.02 8.02
N ASN A 78 -8.64 1.00 8.06
CA ASN A 78 -9.36 1.47 6.87
C ASN A 78 -8.65 2.66 6.21
N ASN A 79 -8.87 2.85 4.89
CA ASN A 79 -8.31 3.95 4.11
C ASN A 79 -6.78 4.02 4.24
N VAL A 80 -6.09 2.91 4.01
CA VAL A 80 -4.64 2.79 4.14
C VAL A 80 -4.00 2.59 2.78
N PHE A 81 -2.95 3.35 2.50
CA PHE A 81 -2.08 3.14 1.35
C PHE A 81 -0.72 2.65 1.82
N VAL A 82 -0.26 1.53 1.31
CA VAL A 82 1.08 0.99 1.57
C VAL A 82 1.89 1.07 0.28
N GLY A 83 2.93 1.90 0.31
CA GLY A 83 3.82 2.17 -0.82
C GLY A 83 4.63 0.95 -1.25
N ALA A 84 5.04 0.96 -2.51
CA ALA A 84 5.73 -0.15 -3.18
C ALA A 84 6.96 -0.64 -2.40
N GLY A 85 7.16 -1.96 -2.36
CA GLY A 85 8.31 -2.58 -1.72
C GLY A 85 8.34 -2.50 -0.19
N SER A 86 7.26 -2.02 0.44
CA SER A 86 7.21 -1.95 1.92
C SER A 86 6.98 -3.32 2.54
N ILE A 87 7.49 -3.49 3.77
CA ILE A 87 7.35 -4.72 4.55
C ILE A 87 6.67 -4.41 5.88
N ILE A 88 5.58 -5.10 6.18
CA ILE A 88 4.87 -5.01 7.46
C ILE A 88 5.21 -6.26 8.25
N LEU A 89 5.87 -6.08 9.40
CA LEU A 89 6.32 -7.18 10.24
C LEU A 89 5.19 -7.80 11.06
N PRO A 90 5.35 -9.06 11.52
CA PRO A 90 4.36 -9.72 12.37
C PRO A 90 4.07 -8.94 13.65
N GLY A 91 2.79 -8.87 14.02
CA GLY A 91 2.36 -8.23 15.26
C GLY A 91 2.09 -6.72 15.15
N VAL A 92 2.31 -6.12 13.98
CA VAL A 92 2.09 -4.69 13.75
C VAL A 92 0.61 -4.40 13.53
N THR A 93 0.15 -3.31 14.13
CA THR A 93 -1.15 -2.68 13.83
C THR A 93 -0.93 -1.34 13.12
N ILE A 94 -1.47 -1.21 11.91
CA ILE A 94 -1.57 0.07 11.18
C ILE A 94 -2.99 0.59 11.37
N GLY A 95 -3.11 1.81 11.87
CA GLY A 95 -4.40 2.47 12.12
C GLY A 95 -5.15 2.86 10.85
N ASN A 96 -6.17 3.69 11.00
CA ASN A 96 -6.98 4.19 9.89
C ASN A 96 -6.39 5.47 9.28
N ASN A 97 -6.70 5.75 8.00
CA ASN A 97 -6.24 6.95 7.30
C ASN A 97 -4.71 7.11 7.37
N VAL A 98 -3.98 6.06 7.00
CA VAL A 98 -2.52 5.99 7.07
C VAL A 98 -1.92 5.85 5.67
N VAL A 99 -0.81 6.54 5.44
CA VAL A 99 0.07 6.29 4.31
C VAL A 99 1.42 5.77 4.82
N VAL A 100 1.81 4.60 4.31
CA VAL A 100 3.17 4.06 4.47
C VAL A 100 3.92 4.35 3.18
N GLY A 101 5.01 5.10 3.27
CA GLY A 101 5.85 5.43 2.11
C GLY A 101 6.55 4.21 1.53
N ALA A 102 6.88 4.27 0.24
CA ALA A 102 7.54 3.17 -0.47
C ALA A 102 8.87 2.76 0.20
N GLY A 103 9.22 1.47 0.14
CA GLY A 103 10.45 0.92 0.70
C GLY A 103 10.53 0.92 2.23
N SER A 104 9.42 1.17 2.92
CA SER A 104 9.41 1.23 4.39
C SER A 104 9.36 -0.16 5.03
N VAL A 105 10.00 -0.30 6.20
CA VAL A 105 9.89 -1.50 7.04
C VAL A 105 9.17 -1.14 8.34
N VAL A 106 7.90 -1.54 8.43
CA VAL A 106 7.04 -1.24 9.58
C VAL A 106 7.30 -2.28 10.67
N THR A 107 7.97 -1.85 11.73
CA THR A 107 8.42 -2.69 12.86
C THR A 107 7.63 -2.43 14.14
N LYS A 108 6.79 -1.38 14.18
CA LYS A 108 5.95 -0.96 15.30
C LYS A 108 4.63 -0.43 14.78
N ASP A 109 3.65 -0.36 15.67
CA ASP A 109 2.34 0.17 15.35
C ASP A 109 2.40 1.61 14.81
N ILE A 110 1.51 1.89 13.86
CA ILE A 110 1.33 3.22 13.27
C ILE A 110 -0.06 3.72 13.68
N PRO A 111 -0.16 4.87 14.38
CA PRO A 111 -1.44 5.41 14.80
C PRO A 111 -2.27 5.95 13.63
N ASP A 112 -3.56 6.12 13.87
CA ASP A 112 -4.50 6.71 12.92
C ASP A 112 -4.01 8.07 12.40
N GLY A 113 -4.36 8.41 11.16
CA GLY A 113 -4.10 9.73 10.58
C GLY A 113 -2.63 10.06 10.39
N SER A 114 -1.78 9.07 10.11
CA SER A 114 -0.32 9.23 10.06
C SER A 114 0.28 8.96 8.70
N ILE A 115 1.36 9.66 8.40
CA ILE A 115 2.29 9.34 7.31
C ILE A 115 3.56 8.77 7.93
N ALA A 116 3.89 7.52 7.62
CA ALA A 116 5.07 6.83 8.14
C ALA A 116 6.00 6.39 7.00
N ILE A 117 7.29 6.63 7.15
CA ILE A 117 8.30 6.29 6.14
C ILE A 117 9.59 5.76 6.77
N GLY A 118 10.34 5.01 6.00
CA GLY A 118 11.72 4.63 6.30
C GLY A 118 11.91 3.19 6.79
N ASN A 119 13.16 2.84 7.07
CA ASN A 119 13.57 1.56 7.65
C ASN A 119 14.46 1.80 8.88
N PRO A 120 13.95 1.59 10.10
CA PRO A 120 12.56 1.28 10.42
C PRO A 120 11.62 2.47 10.18
N ALA A 121 10.37 2.19 9.82
CA ALA A 121 9.37 3.22 9.57
C ALA A 121 9.10 4.07 10.82
N ARG A 122 8.98 5.40 10.61
CA ARG A 122 8.65 6.39 11.65
C ARG A 122 7.56 7.30 11.13
N VAL A 123 6.66 7.71 12.00
CA VAL A 123 5.69 8.77 11.70
C VAL A 123 6.45 10.07 11.49
N VAL A 124 6.24 10.71 10.35
CA VAL A 124 6.95 11.95 9.95
C VAL A 124 6.02 13.15 9.91
N LYS A 125 4.72 12.93 9.69
CA LYS A 125 3.70 13.99 9.72
C LYS A 125 2.29 13.40 9.89
N SER A 126 1.32 14.27 10.16
CA SER A 126 -0.10 13.87 10.14
C SER A 126 -0.62 13.78 8.71
N MET A 127 -1.71 13.02 8.53
CA MET A 127 -2.46 12.96 7.27
C MET A 127 -3.00 14.34 6.89
N GLU A 128 -3.46 15.13 7.85
CA GLU A 128 -3.96 16.48 7.61
C GLU A 128 -2.89 17.38 7.00
N ALA A 129 -1.69 17.42 7.60
CA ALA A 129 -0.56 18.20 7.09
C ALA A 129 -0.14 17.71 5.69
N PHE A 130 -0.12 16.39 5.46
CA PHE A 130 0.18 15.82 4.15
C PHE A 130 -0.83 16.24 3.09
N LEU A 131 -2.12 16.20 3.41
CA LEU A 131 -3.17 16.61 2.47
C LEU A 131 -3.12 18.12 2.19
N GLU A 132 -2.84 18.94 3.21
CA GLU A 132 -2.72 20.38 3.02
C GLU A 132 -1.53 20.76 2.13
N GLU A 133 -0.36 20.16 2.36
CA GLU A 133 0.80 20.34 1.48
C GLU A 133 0.46 19.99 0.02
N ASN A 134 -0.25 18.88 -0.22
CA ASN A 134 -0.63 18.48 -1.56
C ASN A 134 -1.69 19.42 -2.18
N ARG A 135 -2.67 19.92 -1.40
CA ARG A 135 -3.64 20.91 -1.88
C ARG A 135 -2.96 22.18 -2.35
N GLN A 136 -1.92 22.63 -1.64
CA GLN A 136 -1.15 23.82 -2.03
C GLN A 136 -0.39 23.64 -3.36
N LEU A 137 -0.03 22.40 -3.71
CA LEU A 137 0.58 22.08 -5.01
C LEU A 137 -0.43 22.01 -6.16
N MET A 138 -1.72 21.79 -5.85
CA MET A 138 -2.78 21.74 -6.87
C MET A 138 -3.06 23.13 -7.42
N LYS A 139 -2.97 23.29 -8.75
CA LYS A 139 -3.29 24.51 -9.50
C LYS A 139 -4.28 24.16 -10.61
N PRO A 140 -5.05 25.14 -11.15
CA PRO A 140 -6.00 24.86 -12.22
C PRO A 140 -5.40 24.10 -13.42
N ASP A 141 -4.14 24.39 -13.74
CA ASP A 141 -3.46 23.87 -14.94
C ASP A 141 -2.69 22.55 -14.68
N ASN A 142 -2.67 22.03 -13.45
CA ASN A 142 -1.99 20.77 -13.16
C ASN A 142 -2.91 19.70 -12.51
N VAL A 143 -4.22 19.95 -12.52
CA VAL A 143 -5.25 19.01 -12.04
C VAL A 143 -6.06 18.54 -13.24
N PHE A 144 -6.06 17.25 -13.46
CA PHE A 144 -6.65 16.61 -14.63
C PHE A 144 -7.71 15.60 -14.21
N ASP A 145 -8.71 15.41 -15.06
CA ASP A 145 -9.80 14.47 -14.85
C ASP A 145 -9.46 13.02 -15.35
N GLU A 146 -10.46 12.16 -15.37
CA GLU A 146 -10.34 10.76 -15.79
C GLU A 146 -9.92 10.59 -17.27
N GLN A 147 -10.08 11.61 -18.12
CA GLN A 147 -9.67 11.55 -19.53
C GLN A 147 -8.14 11.44 -19.66
N PHE A 148 -7.41 11.88 -18.64
CA PHE A 148 -5.95 11.83 -18.59
C PHE A 148 -5.39 10.54 -17.99
N THR A 149 -6.16 9.46 -17.95
CA THR A 149 -5.74 8.15 -17.47
C THR A 149 -5.78 7.10 -18.57
N LEU A 150 -4.91 6.07 -18.46
CA LEU A 150 -4.94 4.90 -19.36
C LEU A 150 -6.23 4.06 -19.26
N ARG A 151 -7.12 4.38 -18.31
CA ARG A 151 -8.45 3.77 -18.23
C ARG A 151 -9.39 4.31 -19.29
N ASN A 152 -9.12 5.51 -19.79
CA ASN A 152 -9.87 6.12 -20.87
C ASN A 152 -9.29 5.67 -22.22
N SER A 153 -10.15 5.12 -23.09
CA SER A 153 -9.74 4.66 -24.43
C SER A 153 -9.32 5.81 -25.36
N SER A 154 -9.67 7.06 -25.05
CA SER A 154 -9.26 8.25 -25.82
C SER A 154 -7.96 8.89 -25.34
N PHE A 155 -7.31 8.33 -24.30
CA PHE A 155 -6.02 8.82 -23.84
C PHE A 155 -4.98 8.66 -24.96
N GLY A 156 -4.41 9.77 -25.39
CA GLY A 156 -3.48 9.83 -26.51
C GLY A 156 -2.27 10.72 -26.26
N GLU A 157 -1.68 11.15 -27.36
CA GLU A 157 -0.47 11.97 -27.33
C GLU A 157 -0.72 13.36 -26.71
N LYS A 158 -1.84 13.97 -27.05
CA LYS A 158 -2.24 15.29 -26.54
C LYS A 158 -2.36 15.31 -25.01
N GLU A 159 -3.03 14.31 -24.43
CA GLU A 159 -3.20 14.18 -22.98
C GLU A 159 -1.86 13.92 -22.30
N ARG A 160 -1.00 13.09 -22.90
CA ARG A 160 0.36 12.83 -22.42
C ARG A 160 1.23 14.08 -22.42
N GLU A 161 1.23 14.86 -23.52
CA GLU A 161 1.97 16.12 -23.62
C GLU A 161 1.52 17.15 -22.59
N ALA A 162 0.21 17.27 -22.36
CA ALA A 162 -0.33 18.17 -21.33
C ALA A 162 0.13 17.78 -19.91
N LEU A 163 0.15 16.49 -19.59
CA LEU A 163 0.68 16.00 -18.30
C LEU A 163 2.17 16.27 -18.15
N LEU A 164 2.97 16.06 -19.22
CA LEU A 164 4.39 16.33 -19.20
C LEU A 164 4.67 17.82 -19.00
N ALA A 165 3.98 18.69 -19.74
CA ALA A 165 4.11 20.14 -19.60
C ALA A 165 3.73 20.65 -18.19
N ALA A 166 2.68 20.06 -17.58
CA ALA A 166 2.30 20.37 -16.21
C ALA A 166 3.40 19.96 -15.20
N CYS A 167 3.96 18.75 -15.37
CA CYS A 167 5.06 18.30 -14.53
C CYS A 167 6.32 19.14 -14.69
N GLU A 168 6.66 19.59 -15.90
CA GLU A 168 7.79 20.51 -16.15
C GLU A 168 7.58 21.87 -15.48
N LYS A 169 6.36 22.43 -15.59
CA LYS A 169 6.03 23.75 -15.04
C LYS A 169 5.89 23.77 -13.52
N TYR A 170 5.27 22.76 -12.94
CA TYR A 170 4.85 22.73 -11.52
C TYR A 170 5.59 21.68 -10.68
N GLY A 171 6.39 20.80 -11.29
CA GLY A 171 7.06 19.69 -10.64
C GLY A 171 6.14 18.50 -10.34
N VAL A 172 4.82 18.66 -10.53
CA VAL A 172 3.79 17.63 -10.24
C VAL A 172 2.52 17.89 -11.05
N ALA A 173 1.82 16.80 -11.40
CA ALA A 173 0.46 16.84 -11.92
C ALA A 173 -0.43 15.92 -11.08
N PHE A 174 -1.70 16.27 -10.92
CA PHE A 174 -2.72 15.48 -10.22
C PHE A 174 -3.72 14.95 -11.23
N VAL A 175 -3.97 13.66 -11.22
CA VAL A 175 -4.90 12.96 -12.13
C VAL A 175 -5.93 12.21 -11.28
N LYS A 176 -7.21 12.28 -11.69
CA LYS A 176 -8.33 11.68 -10.95
C LYS A 176 -8.41 10.16 -11.07
#